data_e29e121a1949a219db49974fa2ec8190
#
_entry.id   e29e121a1949a219db49974fa2ec8190
#
_cell.length_a   1.000
_cell.length_b   1.000
_cell.length_c   1.000
_cell.angle_alpha   90.00
_cell.angle_beta   90.00
_cell.angle_gamma   90.00
#
_symmetry.space_group_name_H-M   'P 1'
#
loop_
_entity.id
_entity.type
_entity.pdbx_description
1 polymer ?
#
loop_
_entity_poly.entity_id
_entity_poly.type
_entity_poly.pdbx_seq_one_letter_code
_entity_poly.pdbx_strand_id
1 'polypeptide(L)'
;MIRLIACDIDGTLLRGTQREISPAVFREVVRLGKQGVRFCPASGRQYHSLRGLFAPIASRLHYVCENGAVVFGPGDPGPILAKETMERGQALELCREILDMDGCEVLISGAGISYLCPKEGDIVDHVRYFVGNRTALVDRPEEITEDIVKVSAYCRRGSAEAEPVLAPRWRRIWRVAVAGEKWLDFTAADKGKGVRALCRALGIGPEQVLAVGDNYNDVPMLELAGEPWIMEGANPELLRRFPRHCARVEGVLEQIGQRLSKLPSN
;
A
#
# COMPACT_ATOMS: atom_id res chain seq x y z
N MET A 1 18.70 3.33 16.51
CA MET A 1 17.52 4.12 16.95
C MET A 1 16.51 4.16 15.81
N ILE A 2 15.20 3.91 16.07
CA ILE A 2 14.16 3.96 15.02
C ILE A 2 13.94 5.41 14.58
N ARG A 3 13.89 5.62 13.27
CA ARG A 3 13.68 6.91 12.59
C ARG A 3 12.52 6.89 11.60
N LEU A 4 12.07 5.68 11.20
CA LEU A 4 10.94 5.47 10.31
C LEU A 4 10.09 4.32 10.82
N ILE A 5 8.77 4.52 10.86
CA ILE A 5 7.78 3.48 11.10
C ILE A 5 6.98 3.31 9.81
N ALA A 6 7.10 2.15 9.14
CA ALA A 6 6.29 1.75 8.00
C ALA A 6 5.16 0.83 8.51
N CYS A 7 3.92 1.19 8.25
CA CYS A 7 2.77 0.47 8.81
C CYS A 7 1.75 0.14 7.72
N ASP A 8 1.39 -1.13 7.63
CA ASP A 8 0.26 -1.54 6.82
C ASP A 8 -1.07 -1.02 7.36
N ILE A 9 -2.12 -1.06 6.55
CA ILE A 9 -3.44 -0.51 6.84
C ILE A 9 -4.47 -1.60 7.07
N ASP A 10 -4.78 -2.39 6.02
CA ASP A 10 -5.90 -3.32 6.01
C ASP A 10 -5.53 -4.65 6.66
N GLY A 11 -6.10 -4.96 7.82
CA GLY A 11 -5.69 -6.07 8.70
C GLY A 11 -4.76 -5.62 9.84
N THR A 12 -4.11 -4.47 9.71
CA THR A 12 -3.14 -3.93 10.66
C THR A 12 -3.71 -2.74 11.44
N LEU A 13 -3.86 -1.56 10.84
CA LEU A 13 -4.49 -0.38 11.46
C LEU A 13 -6.02 -0.42 11.40
N LEU A 14 -6.57 -0.95 10.30
CA LEU A 14 -8.00 -1.21 10.12
C LEU A 14 -8.25 -2.71 10.22
N ARG A 15 -8.95 -3.16 11.27
CA ARG A 15 -9.19 -4.57 11.56
C ARG A 15 -10.67 -4.90 11.49
N GLY A 16 -11.00 -6.07 10.95
CA GLY A 16 -12.39 -6.53 10.84
C GLY A 16 -13.24 -5.53 10.05
N THR A 17 -14.26 -4.98 10.68
CA THR A 17 -15.21 -4.03 10.06
C THR A 17 -14.85 -2.56 10.27
N GLN A 18 -13.68 -2.26 10.88
CA GLN A 18 -13.25 -0.87 11.11
C GLN A 18 -13.05 -0.12 9.78
N ARG A 19 -13.53 1.11 9.73
CA ARG A 19 -13.42 2.01 8.56
C ARG A 19 -12.58 3.25 8.84
N GLU A 20 -12.28 3.50 10.11
CA GLU A 20 -11.55 4.68 10.57
C GLU A 20 -10.37 4.28 11.44
N ILE A 21 -9.29 5.02 11.33
CA ILE A 21 -8.10 4.84 12.16
C ILE A 21 -8.37 5.45 13.54
N SER A 22 -7.96 4.73 14.57
CA SER A 22 -8.09 5.17 15.95
C SER A 22 -7.43 6.55 16.20
N PRO A 23 -8.11 7.51 16.86
CA PRO A 23 -7.49 8.77 17.24
C PRO A 23 -6.23 8.61 18.11
N ALA A 24 -6.07 7.48 18.79
CA ALA A 24 -4.86 7.17 19.54
C ALA A 24 -3.63 7.03 18.62
N VAL A 25 -3.79 6.41 17.44
CA VAL A 25 -2.72 6.33 16.43
C VAL A 25 -2.27 7.72 16.02
N PHE A 26 -3.20 8.65 15.73
CA PHE A 26 -2.84 10.00 15.33
C PHE A 26 -2.07 10.75 16.42
N ARG A 27 -2.48 10.61 17.69
CA ARG A 27 -1.76 11.22 18.82
C ARG A 27 -0.33 10.70 18.95
N GLU A 28 -0.17 9.37 18.88
CA GLU A 28 1.15 8.75 18.99
C GLU A 28 2.05 9.11 17.80
N VAL A 29 1.53 9.09 16.57
CA VAL A 29 2.27 9.50 15.38
C VAL A 29 2.75 10.95 15.49
N VAL A 30 1.90 11.86 15.94
CA VAL A 30 2.29 13.28 16.17
C VAL A 30 3.34 13.40 17.27
N ARG A 31 3.19 12.64 18.37
CA ARG A 31 4.15 12.62 19.49
C ARG A 31 5.52 12.11 19.03
N LEU A 32 5.57 11.01 18.30
CA LEU A 32 6.77 10.42 17.75
C LEU A 32 7.43 11.35 16.72
N GLY A 33 6.63 12.05 15.91
CA GLY A 33 7.11 13.05 14.95
C GLY A 33 7.92 14.18 15.62
N LYS A 34 7.50 14.63 16.81
CA LYS A 34 8.25 15.60 17.63
C LYS A 34 9.60 15.05 18.13
N GLN A 35 9.74 13.73 18.20
CA GLN A 35 10.98 13.02 18.57
C GLN A 35 11.83 12.61 17.35
N GLY A 36 11.48 13.10 16.15
CA GLY A 36 12.23 12.84 14.92
C GLY A 36 11.90 11.51 14.22
N VAL A 37 10.88 10.77 14.67
CA VAL A 37 10.42 9.54 14.01
C VAL A 37 9.36 9.87 12.97
N ARG A 38 9.57 9.41 11.74
CA ARG A 38 8.63 9.56 10.64
C ARG A 38 7.65 8.38 10.61
N PHE A 39 6.42 8.64 10.25
CA PHE A 39 5.42 7.59 10.04
C PHE A 39 5.03 7.52 8.57
N CYS A 40 4.88 6.30 8.06
CA CYS A 40 4.59 6.00 6.67
C CYS A 40 3.55 4.89 6.56
N PRO A 41 2.29 5.18 6.24
CA PRO A 41 1.36 4.15 5.76
C PRO A 41 1.91 3.47 4.50
N ALA A 42 1.90 2.13 4.47
CA ALA A 42 2.38 1.32 3.36
C ALA A 42 1.28 0.35 2.92
N SER A 43 0.61 0.62 1.80
CA SER A 43 -0.61 -0.08 1.40
C SER A 43 -0.72 -0.28 -0.11
N GLY A 44 -1.59 -1.23 -0.51
CA GLY A 44 -2.06 -1.37 -1.89
C GLY A 44 -3.00 -0.25 -2.34
N ARG A 45 -3.45 0.60 -1.41
CA ARG A 45 -4.36 1.71 -1.69
C ARG A 45 -3.69 2.84 -2.47
N GLN A 46 -4.50 3.60 -3.22
CA GLN A 46 -4.09 4.83 -3.89
C GLN A 46 -3.79 5.94 -2.86
N TYR A 47 -2.92 6.87 -3.25
CA TYR A 47 -2.52 8.02 -2.43
C TYR A 47 -3.71 8.83 -1.88
N HIS A 48 -4.72 9.14 -2.72
CA HIS A 48 -5.90 9.90 -2.29
C HIS A 48 -6.69 9.16 -1.20
N SER A 49 -6.91 7.86 -1.38
CA SER A 49 -7.58 6.99 -0.41
C SER A 49 -6.83 6.95 0.94
N LEU A 50 -5.49 6.78 0.91
CA LEU A 50 -4.67 6.80 2.12
C LEU A 50 -4.72 8.16 2.84
N ARG A 51 -4.62 9.25 2.10
CA ARG A 51 -4.73 10.60 2.68
C ARG A 51 -6.05 10.82 3.40
N GLY A 52 -7.16 10.33 2.84
CA GLY A 52 -8.47 10.39 3.46
C GLY A 52 -8.50 9.72 4.84
N LEU A 53 -7.91 8.54 4.97
CA LEU A 53 -7.81 7.84 6.25
C LEU A 53 -6.99 8.59 7.31
N PHE A 54 -5.99 9.37 6.88
CA PHE A 54 -5.12 10.15 7.76
C PHE A 54 -5.42 11.64 7.74
N ALA A 55 -6.62 12.05 7.31
CA ALA A 55 -7.00 13.46 7.12
C ALA A 55 -6.50 14.43 8.20
N PRO A 56 -6.59 14.12 9.53
CA PRO A 56 -6.14 15.04 10.58
C PRO A 56 -4.64 15.35 10.58
N ILE A 57 -3.80 14.47 9.99
CA ILE A 57 -2.34 14.59 9.99
C ILE A 57 -1.72 14.35 8.62
N ALA A 58 -2.54 14.26 7.57
CA ALA A 58 -2.17 13.79 6.23
C ALA A 58 -0.95 14.52 5.63
N SER A 59 -0.86 15.84 5.79
CA SER A 59 0.24 16.64 5.24
C SER A 59 1.60 16.44 5.92
N ARG A 60 1.63 15.71 7.05
CA ARG A 60 2.85 15.44 7.83
C ARG A 60 3.49 14.09 7.51
N LEU A 61 2.77 13.21 6.79
CA LEU A 61 3.17 11.83 6.58
C LEU A 61 3.88 11.62 5.25
N HIS A 62 4.70 10.58 5.21
CA HIS A 62 5.14 9.95 3.98
C HIS A 62 4.16 8.83 3.64
N TYR A 63 4.07 8.42 2.38
CA TYR A 63 3.15 7.37 1.94
C TYR A 63 3.85 6.42 0.97
N VAL A 64 3.69 5.13 1.20
CA VAL A 64 4.01 4.07 0.24
C VAL A 64 2.70 3.51 -0.28
N CYS A 65 2.37 3.85 -1.53
CA CYS A 65 1.10 3.59 -2.18
C CYS A 65 1.24 2.50 -3.24
N GLU A 66 0.11 1.95 -3.70
CA GLU A 66 0.03 0.99 -4.81
C GLU A 66 1.00 -0.19 -4.61
N ASN A 67 1.01 -0.77 -3.39
CA ASN A 67 1.94 -1.84 -2.99
C ASN A 67 3.43 -1.48 -3.17
N GLY A 68 3.79 -0.22 -3.01
CA GLY A 68 5.19 0.22 -3.11
C GLY A 68 5.57 0.87 -4.43
N ALA A 69 4.64 0.93 -5.39
CA ALA A 69 4.93 1.48 -6.71
C ALA A 69 5.09 3.01 -6.70
N VAL A 70 4.46 3.71 -5.76
CA VAL A 70 4.61 5.16 -5.65
C VAL A 70 4.88 5.55 -4.20
N VAL A 71 5.87 6.39 -4.00
CA VAL A 71 6.27 6.93 -2.69
C VAL A 71 6.08 8.43 -2.69
N PHE A 72 5.30 8.94 -1.74
CA PHE A 72 5.06 10.37 -1.57
C PHE A 72 5.73 10.90 -0.30
N GLY A 73 6.21 12.12 -0.39
CA GLY A 73 6.65 12.93 0.75
C GLY A 73 5.50 13.65 1.45
N PRO A 74 5.81 14.37 2.55
CA PRO A 74 4.83 15.21 3.23
C PRO A 74 4.45 16.41 2.38
N GLY A 75 3.23 16.94 2.58
CA GLY A 75 2.70 18.08 1.83
C GLY A 75 1.23 17.91 1.45
N ASP A 76 0.67 18.87 0.69
CA ASP A 76 -0.71 18.87 0.24
C ASP A 76 -0.85 19.44 -1.20
N PRO A 77 -0.76 18.58 -2.23
CA PRO A 77 -0.26 17.21 -2.21
C PRO A 77 1.22 17.13 -1.90
N GLY A 78 1.68 15.98 -1.37
CA GLY A 78 3.10 15.73 -1.17
C GLY A 78 3.81 15.44 -2.49
N PRO A 79 5.13 15.72 -2.59
CA PRO A 79 5.92 15.40 -3.77
C PRO A 79 6.08 13.89 -3.95
N ILE A 80 6.18 13.42 -5.20
CA ILE A 80 6.58 12.05 -5.50
C ILE A 80 8.08 11.94 -5.27
N LEU A 81 8.49 11.07 -4.34
CA LEU A 81 9.88 10.79 -3.99
C LEU A 81 10.46 9.63 -4.80
N ALA A 82 9.62 8.67 -5.18
CA ALA A 82 9.98 7.54 -6.02
C ALA A 82 8.75 6.96 -6.72
N LYS A 83 8.98 6.37 -7.89
CA LYS A 83 7.96 5.71 -8.69
C LYS A 83 8.58 4.50 -9.41
N GLU A 84 7.94 3.33 -9.30
CA GLU A 84 8.24 2.11 -10.03
C GLU A 84 7.13 1.91 -11.08
N THR A 85 7.49 1.84 -12.34
CA THR A 85 6.53 1.77 -13.45
C THR A 85 6.51 0.39 -14.08
N MET A 86 5.37 0.02 -14.63
CA MET A 86 5.24 -1.15 -15.50
C MET A 86 5.71 -0.79 -16.92
N GLU A 87 6.26 -1.77 -17.64
CA GLU A 87 6.52 -1.58 -19.07
C GLU A 87 5.18 -1.37 -19.78
N ARG A 88 5.05 -0.25 -20.51
CA ARG A 88 3.78 0.23 -21.04
C ARG A 88 3.10 -0.75 -22.01
N GLY A 89 3.86 -1.32 -22.94
CA GLY A 89 3.32 -2.25 -23.93
C GLY A 89 2.70 -3.49 -23.29
N GLN A 90 3.42 -4.07 -22.32
CA GLN A 90 2.95 -5.23 -21.56
C GLN A 90 1.77 -4.87 -20.64
N ALA A 91 1.79 -3.69 -20.02
CA ALA A 91 0.68 -3.23 -19.19
C ALA A 91 -0.61 -3.07 -20.01
N LEU A 92 -0.52 -2.49 -21.20
CA LEU A 92 -1.65 -2.36 -22.12
C LEU A 92 -2.14 -3.72 -22.65
N GLU A 93 -1.23 -4.66 -22.89
CA GLU A 93 -1.59 -6.03 -23.27
C GLU A 93 -2.37 -6.73 -22.15
N LEU A 94 -1.90 -6.64 -20.91
CA LEU A 94 -2.64 -7.14 -19.73
C LEU A 94 -4.02 -6.50 -19.61
N CYS A 95 -4.13 -5.17 -19.82
CA CYS A 95 -5.41 -4.49 -19.78
C CYS A 95 -6.41 -5.06 -20.78
N ARG A 96 -5.96 -5.34 -22.03
CA ARG A 96 -6.82 -5.96 -23.05
C ARG A 96 -7.24 -7.38 -22.66
N GLU A 97 -6.33 -8.20 -22.17
CA GLU A 97 -6.67 -9.54 -21.68
C GLU A 97 -7.75 -9.49 -20.58
N ILE A 98 -7.64 -8.55 -19.63
CA ILE A 98 -8.65 -8.37 -18.58
C ILE A 98 -9.99 -7.90 -19.17
N LEU A 99 -9.94 -6.96 -20.13
CA LEU A 99 -11.15 -6.47 -20.81
C LEU A 99 -11.86 -7.55 -21.63
N ASP A 100 -11.12 -8.51 -22.20
CA ASP A 100 -11.68 -9.62 -22.96
C ASP A 100 -12.31 -10.70 -22.04
N MET A 101 -12.08 -10.67 -20.74
CA MET A 101 -12.67 -11.62 -19.78
C MET A 101 -14.08 -11.19 -19.36
N ASP A 102 -15.04 -12.10 -19.49
CA ASP A 102 -16.41 -11.90 -19.00
C ASP A 102 -16.41 -11.70 -17.46
N GLY A 103 -17.17 -10.70 -16.99
CA GLY A 103 -17.32 -10.40 -15.58
C GLY A 103 -16.08 -9.81 -14.92
N CYS A 104 -15.06 -9.42 -15.70
CA CYS A 104 -13.90 -8.68 -15.21
C CYS A 104 -13.89 -7.24 -15.72
N GLU A 105 -13.47 -6.33 -14.86
CA GLU A 105 -13.21 -4.92 -15.14
C GLU A 105 -11.73 -4.61 -14.92
N VAL A 106 -11.19 -3.65 -15.66
CA VAL A 106 -9.80 -3.21 -15.47
C VAL A 106 -9.74 -1.89 -14.71
N LEU A 107 -8.89 -1.85 -13.68
CA LEU A 107 -8.47 -0.63 -13.00
C LEU A 107 -6.99 -0.41 -13.26
N ILE A 108 -6.64 0.74 -13.83
CA ILE A 108 -5.27 1.09 -14.19
C ILE A 108 -4.82 2.24 -13.29
N SER A 109 -3.76 2.01 -12.50
CA SER A 109 -3.24 3.03 -11.58
C SER A 109 -2.08 3.80 -12.21
N GLY A 110 -2.24 5.13 -12.29
CA GLY A 110 -1.15 6.08 -12.40
C GLY A 110 -0.62 6.48 -11.03
N ALA A 111 0.25 7.49 -10.97
CA ALA A 111 0.89 7.87 -9.71
C ALA A 111 -0.07 8.42 -8.64
N GLY A 112 -1.14 9.09 -9.04
CA GLY A 112 -2.10 9.69 -8.09
C GLY A 112 -3.55 9.66 -8.57
N ILE A 113 -3.82 8.92 -9.63
CA ILE A 113 -5.13 8.77 -10.24
C ILE A 113 -5.33 7.34 -10.72
N SER A 114 -6.55 6.84 -10.67
CA SER A 114 -6.95 5.55 -11.25
C SER A 114 -7.79 5.78 -12.49
N TYR A 115 -7.54 5.00 -13.52
CA TYR A 115 -8.29 5.03 -14.77
C TYR A 115 -9.16 3.79 -14.87
N LEU A 116 -10.37 3.97 -15.34
CA LEU A 116 -11.34 2.91 -15.61
C LEU A 116 -11.78 2.98 -17.07
N CYS A 117 -11.83 1.81 -17.71
CA CYS A 117 -12.55 1.55 -18.97
C CYS A 117 -13.76 0.68 -18.63
N PRO A 118 -14.85 1.26 -18.08
CA PRO A 118 -15.90 0.44 -17.49
C PRO A 118 -16.74 -0.24 -18.58
N LYS A 119 -16.93 -1.56 -18.44
CA LYS A 119 -17.96 -2.29 -19.20
C LYS A 119 -19.34 -2.09 -18.57
N GLU A 120 -19.37 -1.97 -17.24
CA GLU A 120 -20.59 -1.71 -16.47
C GLU A 120 -20.36 -0.54 -15.51
N GLY A 121 -21.36 0.35 -15.40
CA GLY A 121 -21.21 1.63 -14.70
C GLY A 121 -21.04 1.54 -13.18
N ASP A 122 -21.49 0.46 -12.54
CA ASP A 122 -21.41 0.26 -11.09
C ASP A 122 -19.98 0.19 -10.54
N ILE A 123 -19.01 -0.26 -11.35
CA ILE A 123 -17.60 -0.29 -10.94
C ILE A 123 -17.06 1.12 -10.68
N VAL A 124 -17.57 2.13 -11.38
CA VAL A 124 -17.14 3.52 -11.21
C VAL A 124 -17.47 4.01 -9.80
N ASP A 125 -18.70 3.77 -9.36
CA ASP A 125 -19.16 4.16 -8.03
C ASP A 125 -18.44 3.34 -6.94
N HIS A 126 -18.23 2.04 -7.17
CA HIS A 126 -17.45 1.21 -6.26
C HIS A 126 -16.03 1.77 -6.05
N VAL A 127 -15.32 2.09 -7.13
CA VAL A 127 -13.94 2.59 -7.02
C VAL A 127 -13.88 4.00 -6.42
N ARG A 128 -14.80 4.89 -6.79
CA ARG A 128 -14.83 6.28 -6.28
C ARG A 128 -15.24 6.39 -4.83
N TYR A 129 -16.32 5.72 -4.44
CA TYR A 129 -16.96 5.95 -3.15
C TYR A 129 -16.63 4.89 -2.12
N PHE A 130 -16.47 3.64 -2.52
CA PHE A 130 -16.14 2.57 -1.59
C PHE A 130 -14.63 2.42 -1.40
N VAL A 131 -13.84 2.38 -2.49
CA VAL A 131 -12.38 2.31 -2.43
C VAL A 131 -11.76 3.68 -2.11
N GLY A 132 -12.43 4.76 -2.50
CA GLY A 132 -12.01 6.14 -2.23
C GLY A 132 -10.89 6.63 -3.14
N ASN A 133 -10.81 6.11 -4.37
CA ASN A 133 -9.81 6.53 -5.33
C ASN A 133 -10.23 7.80 -6.10
N ARG A 134 -9.26 8.66 -6.37
CA ARG A 134 -9.40 9.67 -7.42
C ARG A 134 -9.41 8.96 -8.77
N THR A 135 -10.48 9.12 -9.56
CA THR A 135 -10.73 8.29 -10.74
C THR A 135 -11.04 9.14 -11.98
N ALA A 136 -10.46 8.75 -13.11
CA ALA A 136 -10.83 9.23 -14.45
C ALA A 136 -11.39 8.07 -15.29
N LEU A 137 -12.28 8.40 -16.23
CA LEU A 137 -12.81 7.45 -17.20
C LEU A 137 -12.08 7.65 -18.53
N VAL A 138 -11.81 6.55 -19.22
CA VAL A 138 -11.24 6.51 -20.57
C VAL A 138 -12.00 5.44 -21.37
N ASP A 139 -12.09 5.64 -22.68
CA ASP A 139 -12.73 4.66 -23.56
C ASP A 139 -11.80 3.46 -23.81
N ARG A 140 -10.48 3.71 -23.82
CA ARG A 140 -9.46 2.68 -24.06
C ARG A 140 -8.22 2.91 -23.19
N PRO A 141 -7.54 1.86 -22.72
CA PRO A 141 -6.31 1.99 -21.93
C PRO A 141 -5.20 2.80 -22.62
N GLU A 142 -5.15 2.79 -23.96
CA GLU A 142 -4.16 3.51 -24.75
C GLU A 142 -4.22 5.03 -24.63
N GLU A 143 -5.36 5.59 -24.22
CA GLU A 143 -5.57 7.03 -24.01
C GLU A 143 -4.84 7.56 -22.77
N ILE A 144 -4.44 6.66 -21.86
CA ILE A 144 -3.67 7.03 -20.68
C ILE A 144 -2.26 7.43 -21.12
N THR A 145 -1.86 8.66 -20.85
CA THR A 145 -0.56 9.22 -21.26
C THR A 145 0.49 9.15 -20.16
N GLU A 146 0.06 9.05 -18.88
CA GLU A 146 1.00 8.90 -17.78
C GLU A 146 1.54 7.46 -17.64
N ASP A 147 2.57 7.31 -16.80
CA ASP A 147 3.13 6.01 -16.48
C ASP A 147 2.15 5.14 -15.69
N ILE A 148 2.02 3.88 -16.09
CA ILE A 148 1.23 2.88 -15.38
C ILE A 148 2.08 2.26 -14.27
N VAL A 149 1.58 2.25 -13.04
CA VAL A 149 2.28 1.72 -11.87
C VAL A 149 1.67 0.41 -11.35
N LYS A 150 0.39 0.20 -11.61
CA LYS A 150 -0.33 -1.04 -11.28
C LYS A 150 -1.49 -1.24 -12.25
N VAL A 151 -1.80 -2.48 -12.56
CA VAL A 151 -3.04 -2.90 -13.23
C VAL A 151 -3.76 -3.88 -12.30
N SER A 152 -5.05 -3.71 -12.13
CA SER A 152 -5.87 -4.60 -11.30
C SER A 152 -7.06 -5.13 -12.10
N ALA A 153 -7.31 -6.43 -12.00
CA ALA A 153 -8.56 -7.03 -12.47
C ALA A 153 -9.56 -7.06 -11.31
N TYR A 154 -10.71 -6.42 -11.49
CA TYR A 154 -11.86 -6.59 -10.62
C TYR A 154 -12.76 -7.68 -11.20
N CYS A 155 -12.92 -8.76 -10.48
CA CYS A 155 -13.63 -9.94 -10.94
C CYS A 155 -14.95 -10.07 -10.16
N ARG A 156 -16.09 -9.90 -10.84
CA ARG A 156 -17.42 -9.89 -10.21
C ARG A 156 -17.73 -11.18 -9.48
N ARG A 157 -17.28 -12.32 -10.02
CA ARG A 157 -17.46 -13.67 -9.45
C ARG A 157 -16.32 -14.12 -8.54
N GLY A 158 -15.32 -13.27 -8.35
CA GLY A 158 -14.15 -13.52 -7.50
C GLY A 158 -12.85 -13.63 -8.29
N SER A 159 -11.74 -13.20 -7.66
CA SER A 159 -10.39 -13.24 -8.26
C SER A 159 -9.91 -14.66 -8.55
N ALA A 160 -10.47 -15.68 -7.88
CA ALA A 160 -10.18 -17.10 -8.11
C ALA A 160 -10.51 -17.58 -9.54
N GLU A 161 -11.38 -16.88 -10.27
CA GLU A 161 -11.67 -17.19 -11.69
C GLU A 161 -10.60 -16.60 -12.63
N ALA A 162 -10.11 -15.41 -12.34
CA ALA A 162 -9.12 -14.72 -13.18
C ALA A 162 -7.69 -15.17 -12.91
N GLU A 163 -7.36 -15.53 -11.67
CA GLU A 163 -6.01 -15.90 -11.28
C GLU A 163 -5.44 -17.08 -12.10
N PRO A 164 -6.13 -18.22 -12.30
CA PRO A 164 -5.61 -19.33 -13.09
C PRO A 164 -5.43 -18.99 -14.57
N VAL A 165 -6.14 -17.99 -15.08
CA VAL A 165 -6.04 -17.55 -16.48
C VAL A 165 -4.88 -16.58 -16.67
N LEU A 166 -4.81 -15.51 -15.85
CA LEU A 166 -3.86 -14.42 -16.03
C LEU A 166 -2.50 -14.69 -15.35
N ALA A 167 -2.52 -15.26 -14.13
CA ALA A 167 -1.30 -15.37 -13.35
C ALA A 167 -0.20 -16.24 -13.96
N PRO A 168 -0.45 -17.37 -14.66
CA PRO A 168 0.61 -18.21 -15.22
C PRO A 168 1.53 -17.47 -16.20
N ARG A 169 0.97 -16.56 -17.00
CA ARG A 169 1.73 -15.72 -17.91
C ARG A 169 2.40 -14.57 -17.17
N TRP A 170 1.62 -13.78 -16.44
CA TRP A 170 2.03 -12.49 -15.93
C TRP A 170 2.92 -12.56 -14.68
N ARG A 171 2.91 -13.66 -13.91
CA ARG A 171 3.86 -13.91 -12.81
C ARG A 171 5.32 -14.01 -13.24
N ARG A 172 5.56 -14.24 -14.52
CA ARG A 172 6.93 -14.25 -15.08
C ARG A 172 7.50 -12.86 -15.29
N ILE A 173 6.63 -11.85 -15.30
CA ILE A 173 6.96 -10.45 -15.60
C ILE A 173 6.70 -9.56 -14.41
N TRP A 174 5.53 -9.73 -13.76
CA TRP A 174 5.03 -8.90 -12.70
C TRP A 174 4.82 -9.67 -11.40
N ARG A 175 4.77 -8.96 -10.28
CA ARG A 175 4.14 -9.50 -9.08
C ARG A 175 2.65 -9.58 -9.30
N VAL A 176 2.08 -10.75 -9.01
CA VAL A 176 0.64 -11.01 -9.09
C VAL A 176 0.17 -11.37 -7.69
N ALA A 177 -0.79 -10.63 -7.17
CA ALA A 177 -1.29 -10.81 -5.82
C ALA A 177 -2.82 -10.70 -5.79
N VAL A 178 -3.47 -11.60 -5.05
CA VAL A 178 -4.87 -11.46 -4.68
C VAL A 178 -4.96 -10.35 -3.62
N ALA A 179 -5.70 -9.28 -3.94
CA ALA A 179 -5.90 -8.11 -3.09
C ALA A 179 -7.34 -8.06 -2.56
N GLY A 180 -7.80 -9.16 -2.00
CA GLY A 180 -9.17 -9.36 -1.54
C GLY A 180 -9.97 -10.31 -2.46
N GLU A 181 -11.23 -10.56 -2.10
CA GLU A 181 -12.07 -11.56 -2.76
C GLU A 181 -12.21 -11.34 -4.28
N LYS A 182 -12.29 -10.08 -4.71
CA LYS A 182 -12.61 -9.72 -6.12
C LYS A 182 -11.44 -9.09 -6.88
N TRP A 183 -10.31 -8.82 -6.24
CA TRP A 183 -9.21 -8.07 -6.84
C TRP A 183 -7.98 -8.95 -7.09
N LEU A 184 -7.42 -8.84 -8.28
CA LEU A 184 -6.14 -9.43 -8.65
C LEU A 184 -5.23 -8.31 -9.16
N ASP A 185 -4.17 -8.01 -8.42
CA ASP A 185 -3.23 -6.92 -8.68
C ASP A 185 -1.99 -7.41 -9.42
N PHE A 186 -1.52 -6.59 -10.38
CA PHE A 186 -0.29 -6.77 -11.13
C PHE A 186 0.57 -5.51 -11.02
N THR A 187 1.81 -5.65 -10.56
CA THR A 187 2.74 -4.52 -10.39
C THR A 187 4.20 -4.95 -10.45
N ALA A 188 5.10 -4.03 -10.82
CA ALA A 188 6.55 -4.24 -10.76
C ALA A 188 7.11 -4.07 -9.33
N ALA A 189 6.32 -3.49 -8.44
CA ALA A 189 6.72 -3.09 -7.09
C ALA A 189 6.34 -4.11 -6.00
N ASP A 190 6.84 -3.87 -4.81
CA ASP A 190 6.39 -4.42 -3.53
C ASP A 190 6.61 -3.40 -2.41
N LYS A 191 5.97 -3.60 -1.26
CA LYS A 191 6.08 -2.69 -0.11
C LYS A 191 7.53 -2.52 0.37
N GLY A 192 8.37 -3.53 0.26
CA GLY A 192 9.80 -3.45 0.61
C GLY A 192 10.58 -2.55 -0.33
N LYS A 193 10.33 -2.62 -1.65
CA LYS A 193 10.91 -1.69 -2.63
C LYS A 193 10.50 -0.25 -2.32
N GLY A 194 9.21 -0.01 -2.06
CA GLY A 194 8.70 1.32 -1.70
C GLY A 194 9.33 1.88 -0.43
N VAL A 195 9.38 1.08 0.65
CA VAL A 195 10.04 1.48 1.92
C VAL A 195 11.54 1.71 1.72
N ARG A 196 12.22 0.88 0.94
CA ARG A 196 13.65 1.07 0.60
C ARG A 196 13.88 2.37 -0.17
N ALA A 197 13.01 2.70 -1.12
CA ALA A 197 13.07 3.96 -1.84
C ALA A 197 12.86 5.17 -0.92
N LEU A 198 11.92 5.08 0.02
CA LEU A 198 11.73 6.08 1.06
C LEU A 198 12.96 6.23 1.97
N CYS A 199 13.55 5.12 2.40
CA CYS A 199 14.79 5.14 3.20
C CYS A 199 15.92 5.89 2.48
N ARG A 200 16.12 5.64 1.18
CA ARG A 200 17.11 6.36 0.36
C ARG A 200 16.82 7.87 0.32
N ALA A 201 15.57 8.25 0.08
CA ALA A 201 15.17 9.65 0.02
C ALA A 201 15.37 10.39 1.36
N LEU A 202 15.30 9.67 2.48
CA LEU A 202 15.42 10.22 3.83
C LEU A 202 16.83 10.10 4.44
N GLY A 203 17.75 9.40 3.78
CA GLY A 203 19.06 9.07 4.35
C GLY A 203 18.95 8.21 5.62
N ILE A 204 18.07 7.21 5.61
CA ILE A 204 17.79 6.30 6.73
C ILE A 204 18.21 4.89 6.31
N GLY A 205 18.96 4.20 7.19
CA GLY A 205 19.31 2.80 6.99
C GLY A 205 18.14 1.86 7.37
N PRO A 206 18.06 0.65 6.78
CA PRO A 206 17.03 -0.34 7.10
C PRO A 206 16.97 -0.69 8.60
N GLU A 207 18.09 -0.67 9.30
CA GLU A 207 18.21 -0.93 10.75
C GLU A 207 17.52 0.15 11.61
N GLN A 208 17.16 1.28 11.01
CA GLN A 208 16.43 2.38 11.64
C GLN A 208 14.93 2.35 11.32
N VAL A 209 14.48 1.32 10.60
CA VAL A 209 13.09 1.10 10.22
C VAL A 209 12.42 0.12 11.17
N LEU A 210 11.25 0.48 11.68
CA LEU A 210 10.28 -0.43 12.26
C LEU A 210 9.17 -0.64 11.22
N ALA A 211 8.78 -1.89 10.96
CA ALA A 211 7.66 -2.20 10.09
C ALA A 211 6.60 -3.00 10.83
N VAL A 212 5.32 -2.72 10.57
CA VAL A 212 4.17 -3.47 11.10
C VAL A 212 3.30 -3.92 9.94
N GLY A 213 2.92 -5.20 9.94
CA GLY A 213 2.05 -5.78 8.91
C GLY A 213 1.34 -7.04 9.40
N ASP A 214 0.48 -7.63 8.57
CA ASP A 214 -0.30 -8.81 8.91
C ASP A 214 -0.33 -9.89 7.81
N ASN A 215 0.10 -9.57 6.58
CA ASN A 215 -0.12 -10.43 5.43
C ASN A 215 1.14 -10.62 4.56
N TYR A 216 1.03 -11.50 3.57
CA TYR A 216 2.16 -11.87 2.69
C TYR A 216 2.69 -10.71 1.83
N ASN A 217 1.86 -9.72 1.47
CA ASN A 217 2.33 -8.52 0.76
C ASN A 217 3.19 -7.60 1.64
N ASP A 218 3.17 -7.79 2.97
CA ASP A 218 4.00 -7.05 3.92
C ASP A 218 5.40 -7.67 4.11
N VAL A 219 5.53 -8.95 3.79
CA VAL A 219 6.79 -9.69 4.00
C VAL A 219 8.01 -8.93 3.48
N PRO A 220 8.01 -8.35 2.25
CA PRO A 220 9.16 -7.62 1.76
C PRO A 220 9.56 -6.39 2.60
N MET A 221 8.59 -5.69 3.20
CA MET A 221 8.91 -4.56 4.10
C MET A 221 9.30 -5.01 5.50
N LEU A 222 8.71 -6.10 6.00
CA LEU A 222 9.07 -6.69 7.29
C LEU A 222 10.50 -7.24 7.27
N GLU A 223 10.90 -7.91 6.17
CA GLU A 223 12.28 -8.41 6.01
C GLU A 223 13.31 -7.31 5.83
N LEU A 224 12.91 -6.18 5.24
CA LEU A 224 13.76 -5.01 5.12
C LEU A 224 14.05 -4.35 6.47
N ALA A 225 13.05 -4.32 7.37
CA ALA A 225 13.10 -3.54 8.59
C ALA A 225 14.03 -4.14 9.65
N GLY A 226 14.77 -3.31 10.36
CA GLY A 226 15.55 -3.74 11.52
C GLY A 226 14.70 -4.18 12.71
N GLU A 227 13.44 -3.71 12.77
CA GLU A 227 12.48 -4.08 13.81
C GLU A 227 11.11 -4.44 13.21
N PRO A 228 10.94 -5.68 12.67
CA PRO A 228 9.66 -6.13 12.13
C PRO A 228 8.72 -6.56 13.24
N TRP A 229 7.44 -6.19 13.11
CA TRP A 229 6.33 -6.60 13.95
C TRP A 229 5.22 -7.19 13.09
N ILE A 230 4.66 -8.31 13.50
CA ILE A 230 3.53 -8.96 12.85
C ILE A 230 2.30 -8.91 13.75
N MET A 231 1.12 -8.70 13.16
CA MET A 231 -0.14 -8.74 13.91
C MET A 231 -0.43 -10.16 14.40
N GLU A 232 -0.93 -10.30 15.65
CA GLU A 232 -1.28 -11.60 16.25
C GLU A 232 -2.33 -12.40 15.47
N GLY A 233 -3.16 -11.70 14.66
CA GLY A 233 -4.16 -12.31 13.78
C GLY A 233 -3.63 -12.79 12.43
N ALA A 234 -2.33 -12.66 12.15
CA ALA A 234 -1.73 -13.07 10.90
C ALA A 234 -1.70 -14.60 10.73
N ASN A 235 -1.40 -15.04 9.50
CA ASN A 235 -1.24 -16.47 9.21
C ASN A 235 -0.16 -17.09 10.13
N PRO A 236 -0.39 -18.32 10.69
CA PRO A 236 0.57 -19.00 11.56
C PRO A 236 1.99 -19.15 10.98
N GLU A 237 2.13 -19.23 9.66
CA GLU A 237 3.44 -19.23 9.00
C GLU A 237 4.18 -17.92 9.21
N LEU A 238 3.50 -16.77 9.05
CA LEU A 238 4.07 -15.45 9.27
C LEU A 238 4.41 -15.21 10.74
N LEU A 239 3.56 -15.68 11.67
CA LEU A 239 3.85 -15.63 13.11
C LEU A 239 5.14 -16.38 13.48
N ARG A 240 5.40 -17.55 12.85
CA ARG A 240 6.66 -18.27 13.05
C ARG A 240 7.88 -17.58 12.44
N ARG A 241 7.67 -16.84 11.35
CA ARG A 241 8.74 -16.15 10.62
C ARG A 241 9.21 -14.87 11.32
N PHE A 242 8.29 -14.12 11.93
CA PHE A 242 8.57 -12.86 12.59
C PHE A 242 8.32 -12.95 14.09
N PRO A 243 9.36 -12.84 14.96
CA PRO A 243 9.23 -13.18 16.39
C PRO A 243 8.55 -12.07 17.23
N ARG A 244 8.40 -10.85 16.72
CA ARG A 244 7.72 -9.77 17.45
C ARG A 244 6.27 -9.69 17.01
N HIS A 245 5.36 -9.91 17.95
CA HIS A 245 3.92 -9.88 17.71
C HIS A 245 3.26 -8.72 18.42
N CYS A 246 2.17 -8.20 17.86
CA CYS A 246 1.35 -7.20 18.51
C CYS A 246 -0.14 -7.42 18.23
N ALA A 247 -0.94 -7.21 19.26
CA ALA A 247 -2.39 -7.21 19.13
C ALA A 247 -2.91 -5.89 18.53
N ARG A 248 -2.17 -4.78 18.74
CA ARG A 248 -2.54 -3.43 18.32
C ARG A 248 -1.30 -2.58 18.02
N VAL A 249 -1.36 -1.82 16.94
CA VAL A 249 -0.28 -0.91 16.53
C VAL A 249 -0.03 0.18 17.57
N GLU A 250 -1.07 0.68 18.24
CA GLU A 250 -0.96 1.71 19.27
C GLU A 250 0.04 1.33 20.36
N GLY A 251 0.01 0.07 20.82
CA GLY A 251 0.96 -0.43 21.83
C GLY A 251 2.41 -0.41 21.36
N VAL A 252 2.64 -0.71 20.06
CA VAL A 252 3.99 -0.61 19.46
C VAL A 252 4.44 0.85 19.42
N LEU A 253 3.59 1.77 18.98
CA LEU A 253 3.89 3.21 18.94
C LEU A 253 4.23 3.77 20.33
N GLU A 254 3.44 3.42 21.34
CA GLU A 254 3.65 3.82 22.75
C GLU A 254 5.00 3.29 23.26
N GLN A 255 5.32 2.01 23.01
CA GLN A 255 6.58 1.40 23.42
C GLN A 255 7.79 2.11 22.80
N ILE A 256 7.73 2.45 21.50
CA ILE A 256 8.79 3.21 20.83
C ILE A 256 8.96 4.58 21.47
N GLY A 257 7.86 5.30 21.72
CA GLY A 257 7.92 6.60 22.38
C GLY A 257 8.53 6.57 23.78
N GLN A 258 8.21 5.54 24.57
CA GLN A 258 8.83 5.33 25.90
C GLN A 258 10.34 5.02 25.78
N ARG A 259 10.74 4.22 24.80
CA ARG A 259 12.17 3.91 24.55
C ARG A 259 12.96 5.17 24.19
N LEU A 260 12.39 6.03 23.33
CA LEU A 260 13.03 7.28 22.92
C LEU A 260 13.11 8.31 24.06
N SER A 261 12.10 8.39 24.93
CA SER A 261 12.10 9.31 26.08
C SER A 261 13.13 8.96 27.16
N LYS A 262 13.65 7.72 27.15
CA LYS A 262 14.70 7.28 28.09
C LYS A 262 16.12 7.51 27.57
N LEU A 263 16.27 7.94 26.33
CA LEU A 263 17.58 8.26 25.78
C LEU A 263 18.00 9.67 26.23
N PRO A 264 19.27 9.88 26.61
CA PRO A 264 19.75 11.22 26.95
C PRO A 264 19.54 12.17 25.77
N SER A 265 19.05 13.37 26.05
CA SER A 265 18.97 14.45 25.05
C SER A 265 20.40 14.79 24.62
N ASN A 266 20.73 14.58 23.36
CA ASN A 266 22.00 15.07 22.79
C ASN A 266 21.93 16.56 22.55
#